data_f013184f0677b456835bf17a7ef9441f
#
_entry.id   f013184f0677b456835bf17a7ef9441f
#
_cell.length_a   1.000
_cell.length_b   1.000
_cell.length_c   1.000
_cell.angle_alpha   90.00
_cell.angle_beta   90.00
_cell.angle_gamma   90.00
#
_symmetry.space_group_name_H-M   'P 1'
#
loop_
_entity.id
_entity.type
_entity.pdbx_description
1 polymer ?
#
loop_
_entity_poly.entity_id
_entity_poly.type
_entity_poly.pdbx_seq_one_letter_code
_entity_poly.pdbx_strand_id
1 'polypeptide(L)'
;MTDPIADMLTRIRNAIAAKHSRVDIPASKLKLEIARILKEEGYINNFVIKGEGTKRNIRIFLRYDARGTSSITHLVRVSRPGRRVYMGSGQIPRVLGGYGVNIVSTSRGLMSGKTARRENIGGEVLAEIY
;
A
#
# COMPACT_ATOMS: atom_id res chain seq x y z
N MET A 1 -3.03 20.93 -2.28
CA MET A 1 -2.95 19.74 -3.16
C MET A 1 -3.29 18.50 -2.36
N THR A 2 -4.21 17.68 -2.85
CA THR A 2 -4.64 16.47 -2.14
C THR A 2 -3.81 15.26 -2.57
N ASP A 3 -3.53 14.38 -1.63
CA ASP A 3 -2.87 13.12 -1.91
C ASP A 3 -3.60 12.01 -1.14
N PRO A 4 -4.63 11.40 -1.74
CA PRO A 4 -5.41 10.35 -1.08
C PRO A 4 -4.58 9.13 -0.69
N ILE A 5 -3.54 8.81 -1.46
CA ILE A 5 -2.64 7.69 -1.13
C ILE A 5 -1.85 8.02 0.14
N ALA A 6 -1.26 9.20 0.23
CA ALA A 6 -0.52 9.62 1.43
C ALA A 6 -1.43 9.64 2.66
N ASP A 7 -2.68 10.09 2.50
CA ASP A 7 -3.67 10.07 3.57
C ASP A 7 -3.94 8.64 4.05
N MET A 8 -4.14 7.71 3.13
CA MET A 8 -4.32 6.29 3.45
C MET A 8 -3.13 5.73 4.24
N LEU A 9 -1.91 5.97 3.76
CA LEU A 9 -0.70 5.48 4.43
C LEU A 9 -0.54 6.08 5.82
N THR A 10 -0.86 7.36 5.97
CA THR A 10 -0.81 8.05 7.27
C THR A 10 -1.82 7.45 8.25
N ARG A 11 -3.05 7.18 7.81
CA ARG A 11 -4.07 6.55 8.65
C ARG A 11 -3.63 5.17 9.13
N ILE A 12 -3.02 4.38 8.25
CA ILE A 12 -2.49 3.06 8.60
C ILE A 12 -1.36 3.20 9.63
N ARG A 13 -0.39 4.10 9.39
CA ARG A 13 0.71 4.33 10.33
C ARG A 13 0.22 4.76 11.70
N ASN A 14 -0.73 5.68 11.75
CA ASN A 14 -1.28 6.17 13.01
C ASN A 14 -2.02 5.07 13.77
N ALA A 15 -2.79 4.23 13.06
CA ALA A 15 -3.48 3.10 13.67
C ALA A 15 -2.49 2.08 14.25
N ILE A 16 -1.39 1.82 13.56
CA ILE A 16 -0.34 0.93 14.03
C ILE A 16 0.33 1.50 15.29
N ALA A 17 0.66 2.80 15.28
CA ALA A 17 1.28 3.46 16.43
C ALA A 17 0.37 3.40 17.66
N ALA A 18 -0.95 3.49 17.47
CA ALA A 18 -1.94 3.39 18.53
C ALA A 18 -2.32 1.95 18.88
N LYS A 19 -1.73 0.96 18.21
CA LYS A 19 -2.01 -0.47 18.42
C LYS A 19 -3.46 -0.84 18.16
N HIS A 20 -4.12 -0.15 17.23
CA HIS A 20 -5.47 -0.51 16.82
C HIS A 20 -5.48 -1.83 16.05
N SER A 21 -6.55 -2.62 16.19
CA SER A 21 -6.71 -3.87 15.44
C SER A 21 -7.16 -3.62 14.01
N ARG A 22 -7.79 -2.48 13.76
CA ARG A 22 -8.34 -2.13 12.45
C ARG A 22 -8.34 -0.62 12.24
N VAL A 23 -8.46 -0.22 10.97
CA VAL A 23 -8.59 1.18 10.57
C VAL A 23 -9.57 1.29 9.41
N ASP A 24 -10.43 2.31 9.44
CA ASP A 24 -11.38 2.59 8.37
C ASP A 24 -10.86 3.74 7.51
N ILE A 25 -10.91 3.56 6.20
CA ILE A 25 -10.39 4.51 5.22
C ILE A 25 -11.48 4.73 4.17
N PRO A 26 -11.75 5.98 3.74
CA PRO A 26 -12.72 6.22 2.67
C PRO A 26 -12.38 5.39 1.44
N ALA A 27 -13.36 4.68 0.88
CA ALA A 27 -13.15 3.75 -0.22
C ALA A 27 -12.89 4.47 -1.55
N SER A 28 -11.98 3.91 -2.34
CA SER A 28 -11.81 4.23 -3.75
C SER A 28 -11.22 3.02 -4.44
N LYS A 29 -11.34 2.97 -5.76
CA LYS A 29 -10.79 1.86 -6.54
C LYS A 29 -9.27 1.74 -6.32
N LEU A 30 -8.56 2.85 -6.33
CA LEU A 30 -7.11 2.89 -6.12
C LEU A 30 -6.73 2.36 -4.74
N LYS A 31 -7.42 2.79 -3.69
CA LYS A 31 -7.13 2.35 -2.33
C LYS A 31 -7.46 0.88 -2.11
N LEU A 32 -8.50 0.36 -2.78
CA LEU A 32 -8.82 -1.07 -2.75
C LEU A 32 -7.68 -1.89 -3.37
N GLU A 33 -7.12 -1.42 -4.48
CA GLU A 33 -5.98 -2.09 -5.11
C GLU A 33 -4.74 -2.09 -4.20
N ILE A 34 -4.49 -0.99 -3.50
CA ILE A 34 -3.39 -0.92 -2.52
C ILE A 34 -3.63 -1.93 -1.39
N ALA A 35 -4.84 -1.98 -0.85
CA ALA A 35 -5.19 -2.93 0.22
C ALA A 35 -5.02 -4.37 -0.25
N ARG A 36 -5.40 -4.68 -1.49
CA ARG A 36 -5.21 -6.01 -2.08
C ARG A 36 -3.74 -6.41 -2.09
N ILE A 37 -2.87 -5.51 -2.52
CA ILE A 37 -1.42 -5.79 -2.56
C ILE A 37 -0.87 -5.98 -1.15
N LEU A 38 -1.26 -5.15 -0.20
CA LEU A 38 -0.84 -5.29 1.20
C LEU A 38 -1.25 -6.64 1.77
N LYS A 39 -2.44 -7.11 1.45
CA LYS A 39 -2.93 -8.41 1.89
C LYS A 39 -2.15 -9.55 1.23
N GLU A 40 -1.98 -9.50 -0.08
CA GLU A 40 -1.24 -10.52 -0.84
C GLU A 40 0.20 -10.66 -0.36
N GLU A 41 0.83 -9.55 0.00
CA GLU A 41 2.21 -9.54 0.49
C GLU A 41 2.31 -9.84 2.00
N GLY A 42 1.19 -10.06 2.67
CA GLY A 42 1.18 -10.46 4.08
C GLY A 42 1.35 -9.34 5.08
N TYR A 43 1.18 -8.09 4.68
CA TYR A 43 1.33 -6.94 5.57
C TYR A 43 0.10 -6.65 6.41
N ILE A 44 -1.07 -7.07 5.95
CA ILE A 44 -2.33 -6.96 6.69
C ILE A 44 -3.02 -8.31 6.70
N ASN A 45 -3.91 -8.53 7.67
CA ASN A 45 -4.66 -9.78 7.75
C ASN A 45 -5.75 -9.86 6.69
N ASN A 46 -6.51 -8.79 6.52
CA ASN A 46 -7.63 -8.76 5.59
C ASN A 46 -8.14 -7.33 5.43
N PHE A 47 -9.07 -7.15 4.53
CA PHE A 47 -9.84 -5.91 4.39
C PHE A 47 -11.24 -6.24 3.90
N VAL A 48 -12.20 -5.39 4.25
CA VAL A 48 -13.59 -5.51 3.81
C VAL A 48 -14.13 -4.12 3.49
N ILE A 49 -15.16 -4.06 2.66
CA ILE A 49 -15.86 -2.82 2.36
C ILE A 49 -17.05 -2.69 3.31
N LYS A 50 -17.16 -1.54 3.97
CA LYS A 50 -18.26 -1.22 4.89
C LYS A 50 -19.00 0.01 4.39
N GLY A 51 -20.33 0.04 4.62
CA GLY A 51 -21.18 1.16 4.24
C GLY A 51 -21.78 1.01 2.85
N GLU A 52 -22.53 2.01 2.43
CA GLU A 52 -23.29 1.99 1.18
C GLU A 52 -23.11 3.29 0.39
N GLY A 53 -23.23 3.18 -0.92
CA GLY A 53 -23.18 4.33 -1.83
C GLY A 53 -21.87 5.08 -1.75
N THR A 54 -21.94 6.40 -1.60
CA THR A 54 -20.77 7.28 -1.52
C THR A 54 -20.09 7.28 -0.16
N LYS A 55 -20.71 6.65 0.84
CA LYS A 55 -20.17 6.58 2.22
C LYS A 55 -19.51 5.25 2.52
N ARG A 56 -18.92 4.61 1.51
CA ARG A 56 -18.22 3.35 1.71
C ARG A 56 -16.82 3.59 2.27
N ASN A 57 -16.44 2.71 3.19
CA ASN A 57 -15.10 2.67 3.75
C ASN A 57 -14.46 1.31 3.50
N ILE A 58 -13.14 1.31 3.39
CA ILE A 58 -12.35 0.08 3.46
C ILE A 58 -11.95 -0.10 4.90
N ARG A 59 -12.34 -1.21 5.50
CA ARG A 59 -11.90 -1.59 6.86
C ARG A 59 -10.72 -2.52 6.72
N ILE A 60 -9.55 -2.06 7.14
CA ILE A 60 -8.31 -2.82 7.07
C ILE A 60 -8.04 -3.43 8.45
N PHE A 61 -7.85 -4.76 8.48
CA PHE A 61 -7.50 -5.49 9.68
C PHE A 61 -5.99 -5.62 9.74
N LEU A 62 -5.38 -4.93 10.70
CA LEU A 62 -3.94 -4.85 10.85
C LEU A 62 -3.37 -6.16 11.42
N ARG A 63 -2.12 -6.45 11.09
CA ARG A 63 -1.46 -7.68 11.49
C ARG A 63 -0.35 -7.39 12.48
N TYR A 64 -0.37 -8.10 13.62
CA TYR A 64 0.65 -8.04 14.66
C TYR A 64 1.12 -9.44 14.98
N ASP A 65 2.37 -9.56 15.42
CA ASP A 65 2.89 -10.84 15.91
C ASP A 65 2.46 -11.09 17.36
N ALA A 66 2.90 -12.21 17.95
CA ALA A 66 2.57 -12.59 19.32
C ALA A 66 3.07 -11.57 20.36
N ARG A 67 4.06 -10.74 20.01
CA ARG A 67 4.60 -9.71 20.90
C ARG A 67 3.92 -8.35 20.70
N GLY A 68 2.95 -8.27 19.80
CA GLY A 68 2.27 -7.03 19.46
C GLY A 68 3.03 -6.14 18.49
N THR A 69 4.06 -6.66 17.83
CA THR A 69 4.82 -5.91 16.81
C THR A 69 4.11 -6.01 15.47
N SER A 70 3.88 -4.85 14.83
CA SER A 70 3.22 -4.79 13.53
C SER A 70 4.05 -5.47 12.44
N SER A 71 3.36 -6.10 11.49
CA SER A 71 3.98 -6.62 10.27
C SER A 71 4.51 -5.50 9.37
N ILE A 72 3.99 -4.28 9.52
CA ILE A 72 4.48 -3.11 8.79
C ILE A 72 5.40 -2.32 9.72
N THR A 73 6.68 -2.18 9.32
CA THR A 73 7.66 -1.37 10.03
C THR A 73 7.86 -0.02 9.35
N HIS A 74 7.73 0.00 8.02
CA HIS A 74 8.02 1.16 7.16
C HIS A 74 6.93 1.23 6.09
N LEU A 75 6.33 2.40 5.94
CA LEU A 75 5.24 2.63 4.99
C LEU A 75 5.35 4.06 4.50
N VAL A 76 5.95 4.26 3.31
CA VAL A 76 6.33 5.57 2.81
C VAL A 76 5.81 5.81 1.40
N ARG A 77 5.29 7.01 1.19
CA ARG A 77 4.90 7.53 -0.12
C ARG A 77 6.17 7.87 -0.91
N VAL A 78 6.33 7.30 -2.10
CA VAL A 78 7.49 7.56 -2.96
C VAL A 78 7.16 8.63 -3.99
N SER A 79 6.28 8.32 -4.95
CA SER A 79 5.82 9.30 -5.93
C SER A 79 4.76 10.20 -5.30
N ARG A 80 4.87 11.51 -5.49
CA ARG A 80 3.99 12.51 -4.88
C ARG A 80 3.42 13.42 -5.95
N PRO A 81 2.27 14.09 -5.73
CA PRO A 81 1.70 15.01 -6.70
C PRO A 81 2.67 16.09 -7.19
N GLY A 82 3.53 16.60 -6.29
CA GLY A 82 4.54 17.61 -6.64
C GLY A 82 5.85 17.05 -7.17
N ARG A 83 6.04 15.74 -7.10
CA ARG A 83 7.28 15.08 -7.54
C ARG A 83 7.00 13.63 -7.92
N ARG A 84 6.56 13.42 -9.15
CA ARG A 84 6.25 12.08 -9.65
C ARG A 84 7.53 11.27 -9.90
N VAL A 85 7.47 9.98 -9.58
CA VAL A 85 8.60 9.05 -9.76
C VAL A 85 8.16 7.91 -10.67
N TYR A 86 8.70 7.88 -11.88
CA TYR A 86 8.43 6.83 -12.88
C TYR A 86 9.72 6.04 -13.11
N MET A 87 9.59 4.72 -13.19
CA MET A 87 10.73 3.85 -13.41
C MET A 87 10.39 2.76 -14.43
N GLY A 88 11.37 2.42 -15.28
CA GLY A 88 11.27 1.24 -16.14
C GLY A 88 11.40 -0.03 -15.30
N SER A 89 10.97 -1.17 -15.84
CA SER A 89 10.96 -2.44 -15.12
C SER A 89 12.32 -2.82 -14.54
N GLY A 90 13.39 -2.54 -15.25
CA GLY A 90 14.76 -2.83 -14.81
C GLY A 90 15.30 -1.86 -13.78
N GLN A 91 14.62 -0.73 -13.55
CA GLN A 91 15.04 0.31 -12.61
C GLN A 91 14.29 0.25 -11.27
N ILE A 92 13.22 -0.53 -11.18
CA ILE A 92 12.45 -0.66 -9.94
C ILE A 92 13.32 -1.36 -8.90
N PRO A 93 13.67 -0.67 -7.79
CA PRO A 93 14.58 -1.24 -6.81
C PRO A 93 13.92 -2.36 -6.00
N ARG A 94 14.74 -3.26 -5.51
CA ARG A 94 14.29 -4.25 -4.53
C ARG A 94 14.36 -3.61 -3.14
N VAL A 95 13.26 -3.67 -2.42
CA VAL A 95 13.18 -3.09 -1.08
C VAL A 95 13.79 -4.09 -0.09
N LEU A 96 14.81 -3.65 0.66
CA LEU A 96 15.54 -4.51 1.62
C LEU A 96 15.93 -5.87 1.02
N GLY A 97 16.52 -5.86 -0.18
CA GLY A 97 16.96 -7.09 -0.84
C GLY A 97 15.85 -8.08 -1.18
N GLY A 98 14.60 -7.62 -1.26
CA GLY A 98 13.44 -8.44 -1.56
C GLY A 98 12.54 -8.74 -0.36
N TYR A 99 12.91 -8.32 0.84
CA TYR A 99 12.06 -8.50 2.03
C TYR A 99 10.89 -7.52 2.07
N GLY A 100 11.03 -6.35 1.46
CA GLY A 100 9.96 -5.38 1.36
C GLY A 100 9.33 -5.39 -0.02
N VAL A 101 8.40 -4.45 -0.25
CA VAL A 101 7.67 -4.34 -1.51
C VAL A 101 7.49 -2.89 -1.93
N ASN A 102 7.53 -2.64 -3.23
CA ASN A 102 7.05 -1.40 -3.83
C ASN A 102 5.65 -1.64 -4.38
N ILE A 103 4.82 -0.61 -4.34
CA ILE A 103 3.54 -0.61 -5.07
C ILE A 103 3.74 0.26 -6.30
N VAL A 104 3.49 -0.31 -7.48
CA VAL A 104 3.72 0.35 -8.76
C VAL A 104 2.41 0.46 -9.53
N SER A 105 2.11 1.67 -10.03
CA SER A 105 0.97 1.91 -10.90
C SER A 105 1.44 1.75 -12.35
N THR A 106 0.89 0.77 -13.04
CA THR A 106 1.28 0.44 -14.42
C THR A 106 0.08 0.58 -15.35
N SER A 107 0.32 0.45 -16.65
CA SER A 107 -0.76 0.43 -17.65
C SER A 107 -1.71 -0.76 -17.48
N ARG A 108 -1.30 -1.78 -16.73
CA ARG A 108 -2.12 -2.96 -16.42
C ARG A 108 -2.71 -2.91 -15.01
N GLY A 109 -2.66 -1.75 -14.34
CA GLY A 109 -3.14 -1.59 -12.98
C GLY A 109 -2.02 -1.55 -11.95
N LEU A 110 -2.41 -1.54 -10.68
CA LEU A 110 -1.46 -1.57 -9.59
C LEU A 110 -0.92 -2.98 -9.38
N MET A 111 0.38 -3.07 -9.13
CA MET A 111 1.04 -4.34 -8.83
C MET A 111 2.26 -4.09 -7.94
N SER A 112 2.79 -5.18 -7.35
CA SER A 112 4.05 -5.08 -6.61
C SER A 112 5.21 -4.86 -7.60
N GLY A 113 6.30 -4.26 -7.11
CA GLY A 113 7.51 -4.08 -7.92
C GLY A 113 8.08 -5.42 -8.41
N LYS A 114 7.95 -6.47 -7.60
CA LYS A 114 8.35 -7.83 -7.97
C LYS A 114 7.57 -8.32 -9.21
N THR A 115 6.25 -8.14 -9.19
CA THR A 115 5.40 -8.52 -10.32
C THR A 115 5.71 -7.67 -11.55
N ALA A 116 5.89 -6.36 -11.37
CA ALA A 116 6.23 -5.46 -12.47
C ALA A 116 7.54 -5.86 -13.15
N ARG A 117 8.57 -6.20 -12.36
CA ARG A 117 9.85 -6.70 -12.92
C ARG A 117 9.66 -8.01 -13.67
N ARG A 118 8.89 -8.94 -13.09
CA ARG A 118 8.64 -10.24 -13.72
C ARG A 118 7.88 -10.10 -15.04
N GLU A 119 6.92 -9.18 -15.11
CA GLU A 119 6.14 -8.92 -16.32
C GLU A 119 6.81 -7.93 -17.26
N ASN A 120 7.99 -7.46 -16.90
CA ASN A 120 8.79 -6.55 -17.73
C ASN A 120 8.05 -5.25 -18.05
N ILE A 121 7.34 -4.70 -17.05
CA ILE A 121 6.55 -3.48 -17.20
C ILE A 121 7.00 -2.46 -16.16
N GLY A 122 7.14 -1.21 -16.58
CA GLY A 122 7.44 -0.09 -15.69
C GLY A 122 6.20 0.70 -15.32
N GLY A 123 6.38 1.70 -14.48
CA GLY A 123 5.28 2.56 -14.06
C GLY A 123 5.68 3.56 -12.99
N GLU A 124 4.65 4.13 -12.38
CA GLU A 124 4.81 5.08 -11.28
C GLU A 124 5.00 4.33 -9.96
N VAL A 125 6.11 4.55 -9.27
CA VAL A 125 6.38 3.92 -7.97
C VAL A 125 5.67 4.73 -6.89
N LEU A 126 4.55 4.21 -6.41
CA LEU A 126 3.66 4.92 -5.49
C LEU A 126 4.15 4.90 -4.05
N ALA A 127 4.59 3.75 -3.57
CA ALA A 127 4.91 3.56 -2.16
C ALA A 127 5.94 2.45 -1.96
N GLU A 128 6.53 2.45 -0.78
CA GLU A 128 7.51 1.46 -0.34
C GLU A 128 7.12 0.95 1.04
N ILE A 129 7.11 -0.36 1.20
CA ILE A 129 6.67 -1.02 2.44
C ILE A 129 7.67 -2.10 2.86
N TYR A 130 7.96 -2.12 4.15
CA TYR A 130 8.63 -3.27 4.76
C TYR A 130 8.34 -3.36 6.24
#